data_8dd2012abf88028d9ef62a56a55faf92
#
_entry.id   8dd2012abf88028d9ef62a56a55faf92
#
_cell.length_a   1.000
_cell.length_b   1.000
_cell.length_c   1.000
_cell.angle_alpha   90.00
_cell.angle_beta   90.00
_cell.angle_gamma   90.00
#
_symmetry.space_group_name_H-M   'P 1'
#
loop_
_entity.id
_entity.type
_entity.pdbx_description
1 polymer ?
#
loop_
_entity_poly.entity_id
_entity_poly.type
_entity_poly.pdbx_seq_one_letter_code
_entity_poly.pdbx_strand_id
1 'polypeptide(L)'
;AMLLIDSSGLPQFRQQLEAKANQLGQDKKEAPVFFSLMRKPWFRAIARYMDPYWLTKQGVSSAYNHSPVVTEELIQRYYELALRSGSRDATLSRFSNYNSTEDAVDSTKFNVPALIMWGRDDSLISVDVAMLFDAALAQSTLVIYDKVGHMPMEEIPNRSAEDVSTFLFEVYGAN
;
A
#
# COMPACT_ATOMS: atom_id res chain seq x y z
N ALA A 1 -15.10 -9.63 10.39
CA ALA A 1 -14.92 -8.62 9.35
C ALA A 1 -13.44 -8.51 8.93
N MET A 2 -13.19 -7.94 7.78
CA MET A 2 -11.85 -7.68 7.24
C MET A 2 -11.72 -6.20 6.89
N LEU A 3 -10.55 -5.61 7.18
CA LEU A 3 -10.21 -4.25 6.77
C LEU A 3 -9.02 -4.31 5.80
N LEU A 4 -9.18 -3.75 4.61
CA LEU A 4 -8.14 -3.64 3.60
C LEU A 4 -7.86 -2.14 3.37
N ILE A 5 -6.68 -1.70 3.76
CA ILE A 5 -6.26 -0.30 3.64
C ILE A 5 -5.04 -0.27 2.73
N ASP A 6 -5.17 0.33 1.56
CA ASP A 6 -4.12 0.45 0.53
C ASP A 6 -3.26 -0.84 0.41
N SER A 7 -3.96 -1.98 0.33
CA SER A 7 -3.36 -3.32 0.36
C SER A 7 -2.60 -3.65 -0.93
N SER A 8 -1.53 -4.42 -0.84
CA SER A 8 -0.69 -4.82 -1.99
C SER A 8 -1.41 -5.63 -3.07
N GLY A 9 -2.66 -6.01 -2.82
CA GLY A 9 -3.45 -6.82 -3.75
C GLY A 9 -3.16 -8.31 -3.65
N LEU A 10 -3.95 -9.09 -4.39
CA LEU A 10 -3.74 -10.52 -4.56
C LEU A 10 -2.75 -10.77 -5.72
N PRO A 11 -2.00 -11.89 -5.71
CA PRO A 11 -1.03 -12.19 -6.77
C PRO A 11 -1.60 -12.10 -8.19
N GLN A 12 -2.82 -12.58 -8.40
CA GLN A 12 -3.51 -12.54 -9.69
C GLN A 12 -3.88 -11.12 -10.16
N PHE A 13 -4.02 -10.14 -9.26
CA PHE A 13 -4.38 -8.76 -9.64
C PHE A 13 -3.30 -8.10 -10.47
N ARG A 14 -2.03 -8.42 -10.22
CA ARG A 14 -0.92 -7.92 -11.03
C ARG A 14 -1.08 -8.29 -12.50
N GLN A 15 -1.40 -9.56 -12.79
CA GLN A 15 -1.60 -10.03 -14.16
C GLN A 15 -2.80 -9.33 -14.83
N GLN A 16 -3.89 -9.13 -14.08
CA GLN A 16 -5.08 -8.44 -14.58
C GLN A 16 -4.79 -6.96 -14.91
N LEU A 17 -4.06 -6.26 -14.05
CA LEU A 17 -3.66 -4.87 -14.29
C LEU A 17 -2.70 -4.74 -15.48
N GLU A 18 -1.75 -5.64 -15.61
CA GLU A 18 -0.84 -5.67 -16.76
C GLU A 18 -1.58 -5.95 -18.08
N ALA A 19 -2.52 -6.87 -18.07
CA ALA A 19 -3.35 -7.17 -19.25
C ALA A 19 -4.21 -5.96 -19.64
N LYS A 20 -4.83 -5.29 -18.66
CA LYS A 20 -5.63 -4.06 -18.87
C LYS A 20 -4.78 -2.92 -19.44
N ALA A 21 -3.61 -2.66 -18.88
CA ALA A 21 -2.70 -1.62 -19.35
C ALA A 21 -2.26 -1.87 -20.80
N ASN A 22 -1.91 -3.12 -21.14
CA ASN A 22 -1.52 -3.51 -22.50
C ASN A 22 -2.68 -3.34 -23.50
N GLN A 23 -3.92 -3.65 -23.12
CA GLN A 23 -5.10 -3.47 -23.97
C GLN A 23 -5.42 -2.00 -24.25
N LEU A 24 -5.17 -1.13 -23.26
CA LEU A 24 -5.45 0.31 -23.36
C LEU A 24 -4.29 1.12 -23.99
N GLY A 25 -3.18 0.46 -24.34
CA GLY A 25 -1.97 1.14 -24.82
C GLY A 25 -1.41 2.17 -23.82
N GLN A 26 -1.69 1.97 -22.54
CA GLN A 26 -1.20 2.85 -21.48
C GLN A 26 0.21 2.42 -21.07
N ASP A 27 1.12 3.39 -21.03
CA ASP A 27 2.43 3.17 -20.43
C ASP A 27 2.26 2.74 -18.97
N LYS A 28 3.03 1.71 -18.57
CA LYS A 28 3.06 1.28 -17.17
C LYS A 28 3.43 2.47 -16.31
N LYS A 29 2.59 2.84 -15.35
CA LYS A 29 2.99 3.80 -14.30
C LYS A 29 4.28 3.28 -13.69
N GLU A 30 5.38 3.97 -13.95
CA GLU A 30 6.66 3.59 -13.35
C GLU A 30 6.56 3.78 -11.84
N ALA A 31 6.95 2.74 -11.11
CA ALA A 31 7.10 2.86 -9.67
C ALA A 31 8.12 3.98 -9.37
N PRO A 32 7.92 4.78 -8.31
CA PRO A 32 8.88 5.81 -7.95
C PRO A 32 10.32 5.29 -7.99
N VAL A 33 11.25 6.10 -8.52
CA VAL A 33 12.66 5.72 -8.76
C VAL A 33 13.28 5.02 -7.54
N PHE A 34 12.94 5.47 -6.35
CA PHE A 34 13.33 4.84 -5.09
C PHE A 34 13.01 3.33 -5.05
N PHE A 35 11.77 2.94 -5.38
CA PHE A 35 11.36 1.53 -5.35
C PHE A 35 12.02 0.71 -6.45
N SER A 36 12.29 1.32 -7.61
CA SER A 36 12.99 0.66 -8.69
C SER A 36 14.43 0.35 -8.31
N LEU A 37 15.11 1.26 -7.61
CA LEU A 37 16.47 1.06 -7.07
C LEU A 37 16.50 -0.03 -6.00
N MET A 38 15.55 -0.03 -5.07
CA MET A 38 15.48 -1.03 -4.00
C MET A 38 15.29 -2.47 -4.53
N ARG A 39 14.78 -2.64 -5.76
CA ARG A 39 14.70 -3.96 -6.42
C ARG A 39 16.02 -4.45 -6.96
N LYS A 40 17.03 -3.59 -7.14
CA LYS A 40 18.34 -3.97 -7.69
C LYS A 40 19.23 -4.61 -6.62
N PRO A 41 19.76 -5.84 -6.84
CA PRO A 41 20.58 -6.53 -5.83
C PRO A 41 21.83 -5.73 -5.41
N TRP A 42 22.51 -5.11 -6.37
CA TRP A 42 23.69 -4.30 -6.09
C TRP A 42 23.37 -3.08 -5.22
N PHE A 43 22.22 -2.44 -5.44
CA PHE A 43 21.81 -1.29 -4.65
C PHE A 43 21.50 -1.71 -3.21
N ARG A 44 20.79 -2.84 -3.00
CA ARG A 44 20.53 -3.37 -1.66
C ARG A 44 21.81 -3.72 -0.90
N ALA A 45 22.82 -4.28 -1.59
CA ALA A 45 24.11 -4.59 -0.98
C ALA A 45 24.81 -3.34 -0.43
N ILE A 46 24.68 -2.20 -1.12
CA ILE A 46 25.24 -0.91 -0.69
C ILE A 46 24.32 -0.26 0.37
N ALA A 47 23.02 -0.26 0.15
CA ALA A 47 22.03 0.41 1.00
C ALA A 47 22.04 -0.08 2.46
N ARG A 48 22.46 -1.35 2.70
CA ARG A 48 22.58 -1.87 4.06
C ARG A 48 23.64 -1.18 4.91
N TYR A 49 24.61 -0.51 4.28
CA TYR A 49 25.69 0.23 4.96
C TYR A 49 25.49 1.74 4.91
N MET A 50 24.49 2.24 4.17
CA MET A 50 24.20 3.67 4.09
C MET A 50 23.32 4.13 5.25
N ASP A 51 23.40 5.42 5.58
CA ASP A 51 22.42 6.05 6.45
C ASP A 51 21.03 5.96 5.76
N PRO A 52 20.01 5.39 6.42
CA PRO A 52 18.69 5.23 5.82
C PRO A 52 17.87 6.53 5.73
N TYR A 53 18.36 7.66 6.26
CA TYR A 53 17.58 8.91 6.33
C TYR A 53 17.04 9.33 4.95
N TRP A 54 17.93 9.42 3.95
CA TRP A 54 17.50 9.81 2.60
C TRP A 54 16.48 8.83 1.99
N LEU A 55 16.72 7.54 2.16
CA LEU A 55 15.82 6.49 1.68
C LEU A 55 14.45 6.57 2.38
N THR A 56 14.46 6.82 3.68
CA THR A 56 13.23 7.00 4.48
C THR A 56 12.48 8.23 4.02
N LYS A 57 13.16 9.37 3.86
CA LYS A 57 12.54 10.62 3.38
C LYS A 57 11.86 10.44 2.02
N GLN A 58 12.53 9.80 1.06
CA GLN A 58 11.95 9.50 -0.26
C GLN A 58 10.76 8.53 -0.16
N GLY A 59 10.89 7.49 0.65
CA GLY A 59 9.81 6.52 0.87
C GLY A 59 8.57 7.16 1.48
N VAL A 60 8.73 7.96 2.53
CA VAL A 60 7.63 8.70 3.17
C VAL A 60 7.01 9.69 2.18
N SER A 61 7.81 10.53 1.51
CA SER A 61 7.28 11.50 0.54
C SER A 61 6.47 10.83 -0.58
N SER A 62 6.94 9.67 -1.05
CA SER A 62 6.20 8.90 -2.07
C SER A 62 4.92 8.29 -1.52
N ALA A 63 4.95 7.72 -0.31
CA ALA A 63 3.78 7.08 0.28
C ALA A 63 2.64 8.07 0.50
N TYR A 64 2.95 9.27 0.96
CA TYR A 64 1.96 10.32 1.23
C TYR A 64 1.69 11.24 0.02
N ASN A 65 2.19 10.89 -1.16
CA ASN A 65 2.03 11.66 -2.40
C ASN A 65 2.28 13.17 -2.20
N HIS A 66 3.36 13.51 -1.48
CA HIS A 66 3.72 14.90 -1.12
C HIS A 66 2.63 15.67 -0.33
N SER A 67 1.79 14.96 0.40
CA SER A 67 0.80 15.54 1.29
C SER A 67 1.42 16.52 2.29
N PRO A 68 0.72 17.61 2.66
CA PRO A 68 1.20 18.57 3.66
C PRO A 68 1.36 17.99 5.07
N VAL A 69 0.86 16.78 5.35
CA VAL A 69 1.10 16.08 6.62
C VAL A 69 2.52 15.54 6.74
N VAL A 70 3.31 15.52 5.65
CA VAL A 70 4.71 15.11 5.66
C VAL A 70 5.57 16.22 6.26
N THR A 71 5.74 16.19 7.57
CA THR A 71 6.62 17.07 8.32
C THR A 71 7.98 16.43 8.58
N GLU A 72 8.97 17.21 9.00
CA GLU A 72 10.27 16.64 9.43
C GLU A 72 10.12 15.72 10.63
N GLU A 73 9.18 16.00 11.56
CA GLU A 73 8.89 15.08 12.68
C GLU A 73 8.38 13.73 12.20
N LEU A 74 7.51 13.73 11.19
CA LEU A 74 7.02 12.48 10.59
C LEU A 74 8.17 11.70 9.96
N ILE A 75 9.01 12.35 9.17
CA ILE A 75 10.18 11.74 8.55
C ILE A 75 11.12 11.19 9.62
N GLN A 76 11.39 11.97 10.68
CA GLN A 76 12.24 11.57 11.79
C GLN A 76 11.68 10.33 12.49
N ARG A 77 10.37 10.26 12.74
CA ARG A 77 9.71 9.07 13.32
C ARG A 77 9.95 7.81 12.49
N TYR A 78 9.77 7.89 11.18
CA TYR A 78 10.03 6.75 10.28
C TYR A 78 11.52 6.41 10.17
N TYR A 79 12.40 7.40 10.22
CA TYR A 79 13.84 7.19 10.27
C TYR A 79 14.27 6.43 11.53
N GLU A 80 13.76 6.81 12.70
CA GLU A 80 14.03 6.10 13.95
C GLU A 80 13.54 4.64 13.92
N LEU A 81 12.39 4.39 13.28
CA LEU A 81 11.91 3.03 13.05
C LEU A 81 12.84 2.24 12.11
N ALA A 82 13.38 2.89 11.08
CA ALA A 82 14.33 2.26 10.16
C ALA A 82 15.69 1.94 10.82
N LEU A 83 16.07 2.66 11.88
CA LEU A 83 17.29 2.40 12.65
C LEU A 83 17.17 1.25 13.65
N ARG A 84 15.96 0.75 13.93
CA ARG A 84 15.77 -0.37 14.86
C ARG A 84 16.48 -1.62 14.34
N SER A 85 17.01 -2.42 15.27
CA SER A 85 17.68 -3.68 14.96
C SER A 85 16.74 -4.59 14.12
N GLY A 86 17.25 -5.11 13.02
CA GLY A 86 16.52 -5.96 12.10
C GLY A 86 15.62 -5.24 11.08
N SER A 87 15.20 -4.00 11.31
CA SER A 87 14.30 -3.26 10.40
C SER A 87 14.87 -3.13 8.98
N ARG A 88 16.16 -2.82 8.89
CA ARG A 88 16.85 -2.67 7.60
C ARG A 88 16.88 -3.97 6.81
N ASP A 89 17.29 -5.06 7.46
CA ASP A 89 17.37 -6.37 6.80
C ASP A 89 15.97 -6.88 6.42
N ALA A 90 14.96 -6.67 7.26
CA ALA A 90 13.57 -7.02 6.95
C ALA A 90 13.07 -6.24 5.70
N THR A 91 13.33 -4.93 5.65
CA THR A 91 12.94 -4.09 4.51
C THR A 91 13.65 -4.55 3.23
N LEU A 92 14.97 -4.74 3.26
CA LEU A 92 15.74 -5.19 2.10
C LEU A 92 15.31 -6.59 1.63
N SER A 93 15.00 -7.50 2.55
CA SER A 93 14.50 -8.84 2.27
C SER A 93 13.13 -8.79 1.58
N ARG A 94 12.21 -7.92 2.05
CA ARG A 94 10.91 -7.72 1.42
C ARG A 94 11.04 -7.29 -0.05
N PHE A 95 11.96 -6.38 -0.36
CA PHE A 95 12.22 -5.97 -1.74
C PHE A 95 12.90 -7.06 -2.59
N SER A 96 13.66 -7.98 -1.98
CA SER A 96 14.25 -9.11 -2.73
C SER A 96 13.18 -10.12 -3.15
N ASN A 97 12.17 -10.32 -2.33
CA ASN A 97 11.11 -11.32 -2.53
C ASN A 97 9.91 -10.76 -3.31
N TYR A 98 9.94 -9.48 -3.71
CA TYR A 98 8.83 -8.81 -4.38
C TYR A 98 8.39 -9.49 -5.69
N ASN A 99 9.30 -10.19 -6.37
CA ASN A 99 9.03 -10.88 -7.64
C ASN A 99 8.81 -12.40 -7.46
N SER A 100 8.69 -12.90 -6.21
CA SER A 100 8.32 -14.29 -6.01
C SER A 100 6.96 -14.55 -6.65
N THR A 101 6.89 -15.60 -7.47
CA THR A 101 5.62 -16.09 -8.01
C THR A 101 4.87 -16.74 -6.86
N GLU A 102 3.89 -16.04 -6.34
CA GLU A 102 2.95 -16.62 -5.39
C GLU A 102 1.79 -17.26 -6.15
N ASP A 103 1.26 -18.34 -5.61
CA ASP A 103 0.07 -18.98 -6.18
C ASP A 103 -1.13 -18.04 -6.08
N ALA A 104 -2.03 -18.13 -7.06
CA ALA A 104 -3.26 -17.36 -7.03
C ALA A 104 -4.09 -17.69 -5.79
N VAL A 105 -4.56 -16.67 -5.11
CA VAL A 105 -5.39 -16.79 -3.92
C VAL A 105 -6.85 -16.86 -4.34
N ASP A 106 -7.55 -17.91 -3.92
CA ASP A 106 -8.99 -18.05 -4.15
C ASP A 106 -9.77 -17.05 -3.27
N SER A 107 -10.12 -15.92 -3.88
CA SER A 107 -10.86 -14.85 -3.20
C SER A 107 -12.28 -15.25 -2.80
N THR A 108 -12.87 -16.28 -3.42
CA THR A 108 -14.22 -16.76 -3.08
C THR A 108 -14.29 -17.38 -1.67
N LYS A 109 -13.14 -17.73 -1.09
CA LYS A 109 -13.04 -18.21 0.29
C LYS A 109 -13.16 -17.10 1.34
N PHE A 110 -13.04 -15.84 0.96
CA PHE A 110 -13.22 -14.70 1.87
C PHE A 110 -14.71 -14.35 1.98
N ASN A 111 -15.45 -15.13 2.73
CA ASN A 111 -16.88 -14.91 2.95
C ASN A 111 -17.12 -14.18 4.29
N VAL A 112 -16.53 -13.01 4.42
CA VAL A 112 -16.69 -12.12 5.59
C VAL A 112 -16.91 -10.69 5.10
N PRO A 113 -17.70 -9.88 5.82
CA PRO A 113 -17.81 -8.46 5.52
C PRO A 113 -16.44 -7.79 5.45
N ALA A 114 -16.19 -7.02 4.41
CA ALA A 114 -14.92 -6.34 4.17
C ALA A 114 -15.10 -4.84 3.93
N LEU A 115 -14.31 -4.01 4.60
CA LEU A 115 -14.16 -2.60 4.28
C LEU A 115 -12.85 -2.42 3.51
N ILE A 116 -12.95 -1.83 2.32
CA ILE A 116 -11.81 -1.50 1.45
C ILE A 116 -11.67 0.01 1.46
N MET A 117 -10.55 0.51 2.00
CA MET A 117 -10.26 1.94 2.11
C MET A 117 -9.02 2.25 1.26
N TRP A 118 -9.11 3.29 0.41
CA TRP A 118 -8.03 3.56 -0.53
C TRP A 118 -7.85 5.04 -0.83
N GLY A 119 -6.59 5.50 -0.84
CA GLY A 119 -6.26 6.81 -1.36
C GLY A 119 -6.30 6.83 -2.89
N ARG A 120 -7.03 7.80 -3.48
CA ARG A 120 -7.09 7.95 -4.95
C ARG A 120 -5.73 8.26 -5.55
N ASP A 121 -4.93 9.01 -4.82
CA ASP A 121 -3.63 9.49 -5.26
C ASP A 121 -2.48 8.61 -4.74
N ASP A 122 -2.78 7.37 -4.32
CA ASP A 122 -1.76 6.40 -3.93
C ASP A 122 -0.79 6.16 -5.10
N SER A 123 0.45 6.60 -4.90
CA SER A 123 1.53 6.47 -5.88
C SER A 123 2.25 5.11 -5.80
N LEU A 124 2.01 4.34 -4.75
CA LEU A 124 2.65 3.03 -4.52
C LEU A 124 1.80 1.90 -5.08
N ILE A 125 0.50 1.93 -4.82
CA ILE A 125 -0.45 0.89 -5.22
C ILE A 125 -1.68 1.55 -5.82
N SER A 126 -1.88 1.34 -7.13
CA SER A 126 -2.99 1.95 -7.86
C SER A 126 -4.35 1.64 -7.21
N VAL A 127 -5.22 2.64 -7.19
CA VAL A 127 -6.64 2.50 -6.79
C VAL A 127 -7.39 1.44 -7.61
N ASP A 128 -6.91 1.06 -8.79
CA ASP A 128 -7.46 -0.06 -9.53
C ASP A 128 -7.41 -1.39 -8.76
N VAL A 129 -6.45 -1.55 -7.85
CA VAL A 129 -6.37 -2.72 -6.95
C VAL A 129 -7.56 -2.76 -5.99
N ALA A 130 -8.00 -1.61 -5.47
CA ALA A 130 -9.20 -1.51 -4.63
C ALA A 130 -10.44 -1.98 -5.39
N MET A 131 -10.58 -1.58 -6.65
CA MET A 131 -11.69 -2.00 -7.50
C MET A 131 -11.65 -3.51 -7.81
N LEU A 132 -10.45 -4.10 -7.94
CA LEU A 132 -10.30 -5.55 -8.10
C LEU A 132 -10.67 -6.31 -6.82
N PHE A 133 -10.36 -5.78 -5.65
CA PHE A 133 -10.81 -6.34 -4.39
C PHE A 133 -12.34 -6.28 -4.27
N ASP A 134 -12.93 -5.12 -4.57
CA ASP A 134 -14.38 -4.94 -4.51
C ASP A 134 -15.12 -5.92 -5.43
N ALA A 135 -14.60 -6.10 -6.65
CA ALA A 135 -15.16 -7.07 -7.60
C ALA A 135 -14.94 -8.54 -7.18
N ALA A 136 -13.91 -8.83 -6.38
CA ALA A 136 -13.55 -10.20 -5.98
C ALA A 136 -14.18 -10.65 -4.67
N LEU A 137 -14.65 -9.72 -3.82
CA LEU A 137 -15.21 -9.99 -2.49
C LEU A 137 -16.72 -9.87 -2.52
N ALA A 138 -17.41 -10.89 -2.03
CA ALA A 138 -18.89 -10.96 -2.10
C ALA A 138 -19.61 -9.93 -1.21
N GLN A 139 -18.96 -9.47 -0.13
CA GLN A 139 -19.52 -8.57 0.86
C GLN A 139 -18.52 -7.45 1.16
N SER A 140 -18.30 -6.56 0.20
CA SER A 140 -17.38 -5.44 0.35
C SER A 140 -18.09 -4.09 0.40
N THR A 141 -17.51 -3.16 1.16
CA THR A 141 -17.80 -1.74 1.13
C THR A 141 -16.52 -1.03 0.70
N LEU A 142 -16.56 -0.32 -0.42
CA LEU A 142 -15.42 0.40 -0.99
C LEU A 142 -15.51 1.89 -0.68
N VAL A 143 -14.46 2.43 -0.05
CA VAL A 143 -14.30 3.87 0.21
C VAL A 143 -13.00 4.36 -0.42
N ILE A 144 -13.12 5.33 -1.34
CA ILE A 144 -11.98 5.97 -2.00
C ILE A 144 -11.88 7.41 -1.55
N TYR A 145 -10.70 7.82 -1.06
CA TYR A 145 -10.43 9.15 -0.56
C TYR A 145 -9.70 10.01 -1.60
N ASP A 146 -10.33 11.09 -2.04
CA ASP A 146 -9.72 12.04 -2.96
C ASP A 146 -8.58 12.81 -2.27
N LYS A 147 -7.49 13.04 -2.98
CA LYS A 147 -6.29 13.77 -2.51
C LYS A 147 -5.59 13.10 -1.32
N VAL A 148 -5.73 11.81 -1.18
CA VAL A 148 -5.08 10.98 -0.16
C VAL A 148 -4.15 10.00 -0.85
N GLY A 149 -2.95 9.82 -0.30
CA GLY A 149 -1.95 8.87 -0.75
C GLY A 149 -2.15 7.48 -0.15
N HIS A 150 -1.03 6.81 0.18
CA HIS A 150 -1.00 5.42 0.66
C HIS A 150 -1.31 5.25 2.15
N MET A 151 -1.50 6.35 2.89
CA MET A 151 -1.61 6.29 4.36
C MET A 151 -2.85 7.04 4.87
N PRO A 152 -4.07 6.65 4.44
CA PRO A 152 -5.30 7.36 4.85
C PRO A 152 -5.47 7.43 6.36
N MET A 153 -5.00 6.43 7.11
CA MET A 153 -5.07 6.44 8.57
C MET A 153 -4.18 7.51 9.22
N GLU A 154 -3.19 8.03 8.52
CA GLU A 154 -2.32 9.12 8.99
C GLU A 154 -2.61 10.45 8.28
N GLU A 155 -3.07 10.43 7.04
CA GLU A 155 -3.38 11.63 6.26
C GLU A 155 -4.72 12.25 6.66
N ILE A 156 -5.72 11.41 6.94
CA ILE A 156 -7.09 11.81 7.30
C ILE A 156 -7.61 10.99 8.49
N PRO A 157 -6.94 10.99 9.66
CA PRO A 157 -7.17 10.04 10.75
C PRO A 157 -8.61 10.03 11.26
N ASN A 158 -9.22 11.20 11.41
CA ASN A 158 -10.59 11.30 11.91
C ASN A 158 -11.60 10.65 10.96
N ARG A 159 -11.46 10.94 9.66
CA ARG A 159 -12.36 10.42 8.63
C ARG A 159 -12.18 8.91 8.47
N SER A 160 -10.96 8.42 8.39
CA SER A 160 -10.69 6.99 8.25
C SER A 160 -11.15 6.20 9.47
N ALA A 161 -11.00 6.75 10.69
CA ALA A 161 -11.50 6.13 11.91
C ALA A 161 -13.04 6.12 11.97
N GLU A 162 -13.71 7.17 11.51
CA GLU A 162 -15.18 7.24 11.41
C GLU A 162 -15.73 6.16 10.47
N ASP A 163 -15.14 6.01 9.28
CA ASP A 163 -15.57 5.01 8.30
C ASP A 163 -15.37 3.58 8.84
N VAL A 164 -14.25 3.30 9.54
CA VAL A 164 -14.03 2.02 10.23
C VAL A 164 -15.08 1.79 11.33
N SER A 165 -15.34 2.80 12.15
CA SER A 165 -16.30 2.69 13.26
C SER A 165 -17.72 2.44 12.75
N THR A 166 -18.11 3.12 11.68
CA THR A 166 -19.40 2.93 11.01
C THR A 166 -19.54 1.50 10.49
N PHE A 167 -18.54 1.04 9.74
CA PHE A 167 -18.52 -0.32 9.22
C PHE A 167 -18.59 -1.38 10.32
N LEU A 168 -17.82 -1.23 11.40
CA LEU A 168 -17.87 -2.18 12.52
C LEU A 168 -19.20 -2.15 13.25
N PHE A 169 -19.83 -0.98 13.37
CA PHE A 169 -21.16 -0.87 13.94
C PHE A 169 -22.21 -1.55 13.06
N GLU A 170 -22.16 -1.39 11.74
CA GLU A 170 -23.06 -2.08 10.81
C GLU A 170 -22.91 -3.61 10.89
N VAL A 171 -21.68 -4.11 11.03
CA VAL A 171 -21.41 -5.55 11.07
C VAL A 171 -21.74 -6.18 12.43
N TYR A 172 -21.49 -5.47 13.53
CA TYR A 172 -21.55 -6.05 14.89
C TYR A 172 -22.50 -5.35 15.84
N GLY A 173 -22.98 -4.14 15.52
CA GLY A 173 -23.81 -3.33 16.42
C GLY A 173 -25.31 -3.68 16.40
N ALA A 174 -25.72 -4.59 15.52
CA ALA A 174 -27.12 -5.02 15.39
C ALA A 174 -27.51 -6.24 16.27
N ASN A 175 -26.65 -6.63 17.23
CA ASN A 175 -26.91 -7.72 18.19
C ASN A 175 -27.33 -7.19 19.55
#